data_c2773cd5f90075b9ede788c56ecb59c4
#
_entry.id   c2773cd5f90075b9ede788c56ecb59c4
#
_cell.length_a   1.000
_cell.length_b   1.000
_cell.length_c   1.000
_cell.angle_alpha   90.00
_cell.angle_beta   90.00
_cell.angle_gamma   90.00
#
_symmetry.space_group_name_H-M   'P 1'
#
loop_
_entity.id
_entity.type
_entity.pdbx_description
1 polymer ?
#
loop_
_entity_poly.entity_id
_entity_poly.type
_entity_poly.pdbx_seq_one_letter_code
_entity_poly.pdbx_strand_id
1 'polypeptide(L)' 'MYIGVDMVKAARWERICEKFPSRLEKMFTEEERAHCESKGKNKAYSYAALWAAREAAGKALGIGIF' A
#
# COMPACT_ATOMS: atom_id res chain seq x y z
N MET A 1 -16.50 -11.94 -2.25
CA MET A 1 -16.86 -10.88 -3.19
C MET A 1 -15.74 -9.88 -3.40
N TYR A 2 -15.23 -9.31 -2.34
CA TYR A 2 -14.13 -8.36 -2.43
C TYR A 2 -12.76 -9.00 -2.52
N ILE A 3 -12.70 -10.28 -2.33
CA ILE A 3 -11.46 -11.04 -2.35
C ILE A 3 -10.75 -10.89 -3.70
N GLY A 4 -11.50 -10.96 -4.79
CA GLY A 4 -10.93 -10.81 -6.12
C GLY A 4 -10.28 -9.45 -6.34
N VAL A 5 -10.92 -8.39 -5.84
CA VAL A 5 -10.41 -7.03 -5.95
C VAL A 5 -9.13 -6.88 -5.14
N ASP A 6 -9.12 -7.44 -3.93
CA ASP A 6 -7.95 -7.40 -3.07
C ASP A 6 -6.77 -8.14 -3.69
N MET A 7 -7.05 -9.28 -4.33
CA MET A 7 -6.00 -10.05 -4.99
C MET A 7 -5.41 -9.29 -6.17
N VAL A 8 -6.23 -8.58 -6.94
CA VAL A 8 -5.76 -7.76 -8.05
C VAL A 8 -4.86 -6.64 -7.53
N LYS A 9 -5.25 -6.00 -6.45
CA LYS A 9 -4.44 -4.95 -5.83
C LYS A 9 -3.13 -5.50 -5.32
N ALA A 10 -3.16 -6.67 -4.68
CA ALA A 10 -1.95 -7.30 -4.18
C ALA A 10 -0.97 -7.63 -5.31
N ALA A 11 -1.49 -8.16 -6.41
CA ALA A 11 -0.66 -8.47 -7.57
C ALA A 11 0.02 -7.22 -8.13
N ARG A 12 -0.70 -6.11 -8.16
CA ARG A 12 -0.16 -4.84 -8.62
C ARG A 12 1.00 -4.39 -7.71
N TRP A 13 0.81 -4.50 -6.40
CA TRP A 13 1.84 -4.12 -5.45
C TRP A 13 3.04 -5.06 -5.48
N GLU A 14 2.81 -6.35 -5.75
CA GLU A 14 3.89 -7.29 -5.93
C GLU A 14 4.77 -6.88 -7.10
N ARG A 15 4.15 -6.46 -8.20
CA ARG A 15 4.88 -6.00 -9.37
C ARG A 15 5.69 -4.75 -9.04
N ILE A 16 5.11 -3.81 -8.31
CA ILE A 16 5.82 -2.61 -7.91
C ILE A 16 7.02 -2.94 -7.04
N CYS A 17 6.84 -3.86 -6.09
CA CYS A 17 7.92 -4.30 -5.21
C CYS A 17 9.08 -4.92 -5.99
N GLU A 18 8.76 -5.68 -7.03
CA GLU A 18 9.78 -6.37 -7.83
C GLU A 18 10.44 -5.47 -8.87
N LYS A 19 9.63 -4.75 -9.62
CA LYS A 19 10.12 -3.99 -10.78
C LYS A 19 10.37 -2.52 -10.53
N PHE A 20 9.63 -1.94 -9.61
CA PHE A 20 9.71 -0.50 -9.34
C PHE A 20 9.87 -0.19 -7.86
N PRO A 21 10.88 -0.78 -7.20
CA PRO A 21 11.06 -0.55 -5.76
C PRO A 21 11.31 0.90 -5.40
N SER A 22 11.86 1.67 -6.33
CA SER A 22 12.12 3.09 -6.07
C SER A 22 10.83 3.89 -5.86
N ARG A 23 9.72 3.42 -6.40
CA ARG A 23 8.43 4.07 -6.20
C ARG A 23 8.00 3.99 -4.74
N LEU A 24 8.33 2.87 -4.09
CA LEU A 24 8.00 2.69 -2.68
C LEU A 24 8.68 3.72 -1.80
N GLU A 25 9.89 4.10 -2.16
CA GLU A 25 10.64 5.10 -1.41
C GLU A 25 9.96 6.47 -1.46
N LYS A 26 9.27 6.76 -2.57
CA LYS A 26 8.58 8.03 -2.74
C LYS A 26 7.19 8.01 -2.13
N MET A 27 6.57 6.84 -2.08
CA MET A 27 5.19 6.70 -1.61
C MET A 27 5.08 6.46 -0.11
N PHE A 28 6.10 5.87 0.48
CA PHE A 28 6.09 5.48 1.89
C PHE A 28 7.33 5.99 2.61
N THR A 29 7.18 6.20 3.92
CA THR A 29 8.32 6.57 4.75
C THR A 29 9.22 5.37 4.96
N GLU A 30 10.44 5.62 5.43
CA GLU A 30 11.38 4.55 5.72
C GLU A 30 10.83 3.58 6.75
N GLU A 31 10.17 4.09 7.78
CA GLU A 31 9.56 3.25 8.81
C GLU A 31 8.44 2.40 8.24
N GLU A 32 7.61 2.98 7.39
CA GLU A 32 6.52 2.25 6.76
C GLU A 32 7.06 1.11 5.89
N ARG A 33 8.10 1.41 5.13
CA ARG A 33 8.72 0.41 4.27
C ARG A 33 9.34 -0.72 5.09
N ALA A 34 10.02 -0.37 6.17
CA ALA A 34 10.62 -1.37 7.05
C ALA A 34 9.55 -2.30 7.62
N HIS A 35 8.42 -1.72 8.04
CA HIS A 35 7.31 -2.52 8.57
C HIS A 35 6.77 -3.47 7.52
N CYS A 36 6.53 -2.99 6.31
CA CYS A 36 6.00 -3.82 5.23
C CYS A 36 6.99 -4.91 4.80
N GLU A 37 8.27 -4.56 4.71
CA GLU A 37 9.30 -5.52 4.33
C GLU A 37 9.44 -6.64 5.36
N SER A 38 9.15 -6.35 6.62
CA SER A 38 9.22 -7.36 7.67
C SER A 38 8.16 -8.45 7.51
N LYS A 39 7.15 -8.21 6.69
CA LYS A 39 6.08 -9.17 6.44
C LYS A 39 6.47 -10.26 5.43
N GLY A 40 7.62 -10.16 4.81
CA GLY A 40 8.10 -11.16 3.86
C GLY A 40 7.16 -11.37 2.69
N LYS A 41 6.58 -12.56 2.60
CA LYS A 41 5.68 -12.91 1.50
C LYS A 41 4.47 -11.99 1.40
N ASN A 42 4.06 -11.43 2.52
CA ASN A 42 2.86 -10.61 2.60
C ASN A 42 3.14 -9.11 2.48
N LYS A 43 4.36 -8.75 2.11
CA LYS A 43 4.71 -7.33 2.03
C LYS A 43 3.84 -6.56 1.04
N ALA A 44 3.48 -7.18 -0.07
CA ALA A 44 2.62 -6.55 -1.07
C ALA A 44 1.26 -6.22 -0.49
N TYR A 45 0.70 -7.15 0.29
CA TYR A 45 -0.56 -6.90 0.99
C TYR A 45 -0.43 -5.76 1.99
N SER A 46 0.68 -5.73 2.70
CA SER A 46 0.93 -4.68 3.69
C SER A 46 0.99 -3.30 3.03
N TYR A 47 1.69 -3.20 1.91
CA TYR A 47 1.75 -1.96 1.17
C TYR A 47 0.37 -1.55 0.65
N ALA A 48 -0.37 -2.50 0.10
CA ALA A 48 -1.70 -2.24 -0.43
C ALA A 48 -2.64 -1.75 0.67
N ALA A 49 -2.61 -2.41 1.82
CA ALA A 49 -3.46 -2.05 2.95
C ALA A 49 -3.11 -0.66 3.49
N LEU A 50 -1.82 -0.39 3.61
CA LEU A 50 -1.35 0.90 4.11
C LEU A 50 -1.75 2.03 3.16
N TRP A 51 -1.60 1.80 1.88
CA TRP A 51 -1.98 2.79 0.85
C TRP A 51 -3.48 3.05 0.88
N ALA A 52 -4.28 1.98 0.96
CA ALA A 52 -5.73 2.10 1.01
C ALA A 52 -6.18 2.87 2.25
N ALA A 53 -5.56 2.60 3.40
CA ALA A 53 -5.86 3.30 4.64
C ALA A 53 -5.51 4.78 4.52
N ARG A 54 -4.40 5.08 3.88
CA ARG A 54 -3.97 6.47 3.68
C ARG A 54 -4.93 7.22 2.76
N GLU A 55 -5.37 6.57 1.69
CA GLU A 55 -6.33 7.18 0.78
C GLU A 55 -7.66 7.44 1.49
N ALA A 56 -8.12 6.48 2.26
CA ALA A 56 -9.37 6.61 3.00
C ALA A 56 -9.29 7.76 4.01
N ALA A 57 -8.18 7.85 4.74
CA ALA A 57 -7.95 8.92 5.70
C ALA A 57 -7.91 10.27 5.00
N GLY A 58 -7.23 10.33 3.86
CA GLY A 58 -7.15 11.56 3.08
C GLY A 58 -8.51 12.04 2.61
N LYS A 59 -9.34 11.12 2.14
CA LYS A 59 -10.69 11.45 1.70
C LYS A 59 -11.55 11.94 2.86
N ALA A 60 -11.44 11.27 4.00
CA ALA A 60 -12.20 11.65 5.19
C ALA A 60 -11.80 13.03 5.67
N LEU A 61 -10.50 13.30 5.71
CA LEU A 61 -10.00 14.61 6.12
C LEU A 61 -10.41 15.69 5.13
N GLY A 62 -10.35 15.36 3.84
CA GLY A 62 -10.76 16.28 2.79
C GLY A 62 -12.21 16.71 2.94
N ILE A 63 -13.09 15.74 3.21
CA ILE A 63 -14.51 16.01 3.39
C ILE A 63 -14.73 16.86 4.65
N GLY A 64 -14.00 16.56 5.72
CA GLY A 64 -14.16 17.28 6.97
C GLY A 64 -13.61 18.70 6.94
N ILE A 65 -12.54 18.90 6.14
CA ILE A 65 -11.89 20.22 6.08
C ILE A 65 -12.52 21.11 5.02
N PHE A 66 -12.86 20.51 3.91
CA PHE A 66 -13.40 21.24 2.76
C PHE A 66 -14.91 21.13 2.67
#